data_6cb8dc84d46adf062fa3997291aa27f0
#
_entry.id   6cb8dc84d46adf062fa3997291aa27f0
#
_cell.length_a   1.000
_cell.length_b   1.000
_cell.length_c   1.000
_cell.angle_alpha   90.00
_cell.angle_beta   90.00
_cell.angle_gamma   90.00
#
_symmetry.space_group_name_H-M   'P 1'
#
loop_
_entity.id
_entity.type
_entity.pdbx_description
1 polymer ?
#
loop_
_entity_poly.entity_id
_entity_poly.type
_entity_poly.pdbx_seq_one_letter_code
_entity_poly.pdbx_strand_id
1 'polypeptide(L)'
;VKTLHGCILTPDGFVQGHLRLRDARVEAVDGTPLTEAQAAASGLPWVLPGFIDLHVHGGGGHDTMACGEAVAHIARAHARHGTTALLATTMTAPRAEIEAALRALAPACGQRPAAGAAVLGVHLEGPYLNPQRLGAQPDFARTATLQDVLALHALAPLRLITIAPEVPGHLELIVALRAHGFVVQIGHSAGTYEDGVAALAAGASGFTHLFNAMTGLHHREPGMAGAALAHAQRAEVIPDLVHVHPGALRVALRCIPELYCVTDSTAAAGMPDGSYRLGRHTVTKCLGGVRLADGTLAGSTLTMDQALRNLVGLGLPLAEASRRCATLAAQHLGLSDRGRLTPGAWADVVVLDAALRLQRVLSEGEEIEPASP
;
A
#
# COMPACT_ATOMS: atom_id res chain seq x y z
N VAL A 1 0.78 23.45 -20.24
CA VAL A 1 0.75 23.77 -18.81
C VAL A 1 -0.68 23.62 -18.32
N LYS A 2 -0.88 22.82 -17.26
CA LYS A 2 -2.16 22.74 -16.53
C LYS A 2 -2.00 23.50 -15.21
N THR A 3 -3.06 24.19 -14.75
CA THR A 3 -3.06 24.87 -13.45
C THR A 3 -4.24 24.38 -12.63
N LEU A 4 -4.00 23.98 -11.39
CA LEU A 4 -5.01 23.63 -10.40
C LEU A 4 -5.03 24.75 -9.35
N HIS A 5 -6.23 25.17 -8.95
CA HIS A 5 -6.43 26.17 -7.90
C HIS A 5 -7.10 25.51 -6.68
N GLY A 6 -6.62 25.82 -5.48
CA GLY A 6 -7.18 25.26 -4.25
C GLY A 6 -6.29 25.44 -3.03
N CYS A 7 -6.55 24.64 -2.00
CA CYS A 7 -5.68 24.46 -0.83
C CYS A 7 -4.71 23.30 -1.11
N ILE A 8 -3.48 23.63 -1.48
CA ILE A 8 -2.46 22.71 -1.95
C ILE A 8 -1.63 22.25 -0.75
N LEU A 9 -1.53 20.93 -0.56
CA LEU A 9 -0.68 20.36 0.49
C LEU A 9 0.75 20.21 -0.01
N THR A 10 1.64 21.04 0.50
CA THR A 10 3.08 20.97 0.32
C THR A 10 3.74 20.27 1.50
N PRO A 11 5.04 19.93 1.45
CA PRO A 11 5.78 19.42 2.62
C PRO A 11 5.77 20.38 3.83
N ASP A 12 5.61 21.69 3.59
CA ASP A 12 5.62 22.71 4.63
C ASP A 12 4.21 23.05 5.15
N GLY A 13 3.18 22.39 4.65
CA GLY A 13 1.78 22.62 5.01
C GLY A 13 0.91 23.08 3.85
N PHE A 14 -0.29 23.59 4.15
CA PHE A 14 -1.23 24.04 3.12
C PHE A 14 -0.86 25.43 2.57
N VAL A 15 -1.06 25.59 1.26
CA VAL A 15 -0.92 26.85 0.54
C VAL A 15 -2.21 27.10 -0.24
N GLN A 16 -2.89 28.24 -0.02
CA GLN A 16 -3.98 28.68 -0.90
C GLN A 16 -3.41 29.35 -2.14
N GLY A 17 -3.62 28.72 -3.29
CA GLY A 17 -3.01 29.25 -4.52
C GLY A 17 -3.13 28.34 -5.73
N HIS A 18 -2.06 28.23 -6.48
CA HIS A 18 -2.00 27.55 -7.75
C HIS A 18 -0.89 26.52 -7.79
N LEU A 19 -1.25 25.29 -8.20
CA LEU A 19 -0.29 24.24 -8.56
C LEU A 19 -0.18 24.26 -10.09
N ARG A 20 1.00 24.61 -10.60
CA ARG A 20 1.30 24.58 -12.03
C ARG A 20 1.97 23.27 -12.38
N LEU A 21 1.47 22.64 -13.42
CA LEU A 21 1.97 21.39 -13.98
C LEU A 21 2.44 21.62 -15.40
N ARG A 22 3.63 21.11 -15.73
CA ARG A 22 4.16 21.07 -17.09
C ARG A 22 4.49 19.64 -17.44
N ASP A 23 3.88 19.16 -18.52
CA ASP A 23 3.98 17.76 -18.93
C ASP A 23 3.57 16.82 -17.76
N ALA A 24 4.44 15.90 -17.40
CA ALA A 24 4.19 14.94 -16.32
C ALA A 24 4.69 15.41 -14.93
N ARG A 25 5.13 16.68 -14.78
CA ARG A 25 5.80 17.17 -13.57
C ARG A 25 5.15 18.38 -12.94
N VAL A 26 5.32 18.53 -11.63
CA VAL A 26 5.05 19.78 -10.93
C VAL A 26 6.08 20.82 -11.36
N GLU A 27 5.63 21.94 -11.89
CA GLU A 27 6.47 23.07 -12.26
C GLU A 27 6.66 24.02 -11.07
N ALA A 28 5.56 24.41 -10.42
CA ALA A 28 5.62 25.32 -9.28
C ALA A 28 4.35 25.19 -8.40
N VAL A 29 4.50 25.61 -7.15
CA VAL A 29 3.40 25.88 -6.23
C VAL A 29 3.53 27.36 -5.80
N ASP A 30 2.51 28.15 -6.09
CA ASP A 30 2.47 29.58 -5.77
C ASP A 30 1.24 29.89 -4.92
N GLY A 31 1.38 30.71 -3.91
CA GLY A 31 0.25 31.15 -3.09
C GLY A 31 0.65 31.57 -1.68
N THR A 32 -0.33 31.65 -0.79
CA THR A 32 -0.17 32.10 0.58
C THR A 32 -0.31 30.91 1.55
N PRO A 33 0.64 30.68 2.45
CA PRO A 33 0.53 29.66 3.47
C PRO A 33 -0.68 29.88 4.38
N LEU A 34 -1.34 28.79 4.79
CA LEU A 34 -2.46 28.83 5.73
C LEU A 34 -2.49 27.56 6.60
N THR A 35 -3.15 27.68 7.74
CA THR A 35 -3.42 26.51 8.58
C THR A 35 -4.48 25.61 7.94
N GLU A 36 -4.53 24.34 8.34
CA GLU A 36 -5.58 23.42 7.88
C GLU A 36 -7.00 23.92 8.21
N ALA A 37 -7.17 24.55 9.37
CA ALA A 37 -8.46 25.14 9.75
C ALA A 37 -8.87 26.31 8.81
N GLN A 38 -7.93 27.18 8.43
CA GLN A 38 -8.18 28.24 7.44
C GLN A 38 -8.47 27.66 6.06
N ALA A 39 -7.75 26.61 5.67
CA ALA A 39 -7.99 25.90 4.42
C ALA A 39 -9.40 25.31 4.38
N ALA A 40 -9.83 24.63 5.45
CA ALA A 40 -11.19 24.11 5.57
C ALA A 40 -12.27 25.22 5.51
N ALA A 41 -12.01 26.37 6.12
CA ALA A 41 -12.93 27.50 6.12
C ALA A 41 -13.01 28.24 4.78
N SER A 42 -12.03 28.05 3.90
CA SER A 42 -11.97 28.74 2.61
C SER A 42 -13.04 28.26 1.60
N GLY A 43 -13.55 27.05 1.76
CA GLY A 43 -14.45 26.40 0.82
C GLY A 43 -13.81 25.99 -0.51
N LEU A 44 -12.49 26.16 -0.67
CA LEU A 44 -11.76 25.77 -1.86
C LEU A 44 -11.51 24.26 -1.85
N PRO A 45 -11.30 23.64 -3.04
CA PRO A 45 -10.96 22.22 -3.11
C PRO A 45 -9.59 21.94 -2.48
N TRP A 46 -9.46 20.76 -1.89
CA TRP A 46 -8.19 20.24 -1.42
C TRP A 46 -7.40 19.67 -2.58
N VAL A 47 -6.14 20.06 -2.69
CA VAL A 47 -5.20 19.55 -3.70
C VAL A 47 -4.07 18.82 -2.98
N LEU A 48 -4.10 17.50 -3.02
CA LEU A 48 -3.19 16.64 -2.27
C LEU A 48 -2.30 15.81 -3.23
N PRO A 49 -1.15 15.29 -2.76
CA PRO A 49 -0.41 14.27 -3.50
C PRO A 49 -1.28 13.06 -3.81
N GLY A 50 -1.13 12.49 -5.01
CA GLY A 50 -1.75 11.23 -5.37
C GLY A 50 -1.34 10.10 -4.43
N PHE A 51 -2.27 9.20 -4.13
CA PHE A 51 -2.04 8.13 -3.17
C PHE A 51 -1.08 7.07 -3.73
N ILE A 52 -0.35 6.41 -2.83
CA ILE A 52 0.60 5.34 -3.16
C ILE A 52 0.26 4.12 -2.32
N ASP A 53 -0.02 3.01 -2.98
CA ASP A 53 -0.46 1.77 -2.34
C ASP A 53 0.58 0.66 -2.57
N LEU A 54 1.24 0.23 -1.50
CA LEU A 54 2.31 -0.75 -1.59
C LEU A 54 1.85 -2.21 -1.45
N HIS A 55 0.53 -2.46 -1.34
CA HIS A 55 -0.02 -3.78 -1.12
C HIS A 55 -1.35 -3.96 -1.86
N VAL A 56 -1.29 -4.49 -3.09
CA VAL A 56 -2.44 -4.62 -3.99
C VAL A 56 -2.44 -5.98 -4.68
N HIS A 57 -3.34 -6.89 -4.29
CA HIS A 57 -3.54 -8.19 -4.94
C HIS A 57 -4.48 -8.12 -6.13
N GLY A 58 -5.31 -7.10 -6.20
CA GLY A 58 -6.29 -7.00 -7.28
C GLY A 58 -7.15 -5.75 -7.22
N GLY A 59 -8.07 -5.65 -8.15
CA GLY A 59 -9.07 -4.57 -8.26
C GLY A 59 -9.84 -4.66 -9.57
N GLY A 60 -11.07 -4.12 -9.60
CA GLY A 60 -11.87 -4.07 -10.82
C GLY A 60 -12.17 -5.43 -11.46
N GLY A 61 -12.28 -6.48 -10.68
CA GLY A 61 -12.54 -7.85 -11.15
C GLY A 61 -11.28 -8.64 -11.53
N HIS A 62 -10.07 -8.07 -11.41
CA HIS A 62 -8.81 -8.68 -11.83
C HIS A 62 -7.88 -8.94 -10.65
N ASP A 63 -7.11 -10.04 -10.74
CA ASP A 63 -6.15 -10.50 -9.74
C ASP A 63 -4.73 -10.45 -10.33
N THR A 64 -3.73 -10.06 -9.56
CA THR A 64 -2.32 -9.95 -10.00
C THR A 64 -1.76 -11.28 -10.46
N MET A 65 -2.24 -12.42 -9.92
CA MET A 65 -1.83 -13.76 -10.33
C MET A 65 -2.50 -14.24 -11.63
N ALA A 66 -3.47 -13.49 -12.18
CA ALA A 66 -4.21 -13.89 -13.37
C ALA A 66 -3.41 -13.76 -14.68
N CYS A 67 -2.25 -13.13 -14.65
CA CYS A 67 -1.41 -12.88 -15.82
C CYS A 67 -2.07 -11.98 -16.90
N GLY A 68 -1.51 -11.96 -18.13
CA GLY A 68 -2.01 -11.14 -19.23
C GLY A 68 -2.04 -9.64 -18.88
N GLU A 69 -3.13 -8.98 -19.24
CA GLU A 69 -3.33 -7.53 -18.98
C GLU A 69 -3.96 -7.21 -17.62
N ALA A 70 -4.08 -8.20 -16.72
CA ALA A 70 -4.77 -8.02 -15.44
C ALA A 70 -4.22 -6.81 -14.66
N VAL A 71 -2.90 -6.64 -14.60
CA VAL A 71 -2.27 -5.52 -13.89
C VAL A 71 -2.66 -4.15 -14.46
N ALA A 72 -2.85 -4.04 -15.76
CA ALA A 72 -3.30 -2.79 -16.39
C ALA A 72 -4.75 -2.44 -15.99
N HIS A 73 -5.62 -3.44 -15.87
CA HIS A 73 -6.99 -3.26 -15.36
C HIS A 73 -6.97 -2.87 -13.88
N ILE A 74 -6.15 -3.54 -13.06
CA ILE A 74 -5.97 -3.22 -11.64
C ILE A 74 -5.49 -1.78 -11.48
N ALA A 75 -4.46 -1.37 -12.22
CA ALA A 75 -3.90 -0.02 -12.16
C ALA A 75 -4.94 1.05 -12.54
N ARG A 76 -5.81 0.78 -13.55
CA ARG A 76 -6.91 1.69 -13.92
C ARG A 76 -7.99 1.75 -12.85
N ALA A 77 -8.36 0.60 -12.25
CA ALA A 77 -9.36 0.55 -11.19
C ALA A 77 -8.91 1.39 -9.98
N HIS A 78 -7.67 1.19 -9.52
CA HIS A 78 -7.12 1.93 -8.40
C HIS A 78 -6.92 3.42 -8.69
N ALA A 79 -6.54 3.78 -9.92
CA ALA A 79 -6.35 5.17 -10.31
C ALA A 79 -7.64 6.00 -10.19
N ARG A 80 -8.80 5.40 -10.50
CA ARG A 80 -10.12 6.04 -10.34
C ARG A 80 -10.47 6.35 -8.88
N HIS A 81 -9.75 5.75 -7.93
CA HIS A 81 -9.85 6.00 -6.48
C HIS A 81 -8.66 6.81 -5.93
N GLY A 82 -7.92 7.50 -6.82
CA GLY A 82 -6.85 8.41 -6.43
C GLY A 82 -5.48 7.76 -6.20
N THR A 83 -5.34 6.45 -6.34
CA THR A 83 -4.04 5.79 -6.31
C THR A 83 -3.29 6.08 -7.60
N THR A 84 -2.20 6.84 -7.53
CA THR A 84 -1.39 7.21 -8.69
C THR A 84 -0.17 6.34 -8.89
N ALA A 85 0.20 5.58 -7.85
CA ALA A 85 1.26 4.59 -7.92
C ALA A 85 0.98 3.41 -6.98
N LEU A 86 1.40 2.21 -7.36
CA LEU A 86 1.19 1.00 -6.58
C LEU A 86 2.32 -0.02 -6.75
N LEU A 87 2.40 -0.99 -5.82
CA LEU A 87 3.08 -2.26 -6.01
C LEU A 87 2.03 -3.35 -6.31
N ALA A 88 2.24 -4.09 -7.40
CA ALA A 88 1.46 -5.29 -7.65
C ALA A 88 1.93 -6.40 -6.71
N THR A 89 1.03 -6.97 -5.90
CA THR A 89 1.38 -7.93 -4.86
C THR A 89 1.04 -9.35 -5.31
N THR A 90 2.03 -10.25 -5.23
CA THR A 90 1.83 -11.66 -5.54
C THR A 90 1.27 -12.42 -4.35
N MET A 91 0.63 -13.57 -4.61
CA MET A 91 0.19 -14.54 -3.61
C MET A 91 1.17 -15.70 -3.49
N THR A 92 1.16 -16.37 -2.35
CA THR A 92 1.82 -17.66 -2.19
C THR A 92 1.26 -18.68 -3.20
N ALA A 93 2.15 -19.30 -3.97
CA ALA A 93 1.80 -20.25 -5.01
C ALA A 93 2.99 -21.19 -5.33
N PRO A 94 2.79 -22.25 -6.12
CA PRO A 94 3.90 -22.99 -6.73
C PRO A 94 4.83 -22.06 -7.51
N ARG A 95 6.13 -22.34 -7.50
CA ARG A 95 7.19 -21.52 -8.11
C ARG A 95 6.85 -21.08 -9.53
N ALA A 96 6.40 -22.01 -10.36
CA ALA A 96 6.08 -21.74 -11.76
C ALA A 96 4.96 -20.70 -11.94
N GLU A 97 3.97 -20.66 -11.04
CA GLU A 97 2.87 -19.69 -11.08
C GLU A 97 3.35 -18.30 -10.65
N ILE A 98 4.20 -18.23 -9.62
CA ILE A 98 4.83 -16.94 -9.21
C ILE A 98 5.69 -16.39 -10.36
N GLU A 99 6.50 -17.24 -11.01
CA GLU A 99 7.32 -16.84 -12.15
C GLU A 99 6.47 -16.37 -13.34
N ALA A 100 5.36 -17.05 -13.62
CA ALA A 100 4.43 -16.64 -14.68
C ALA A 100 3.79 -15.27 -14.37
N ALA A 101 3.35 -15.06 -13.13
CA ALA A 101 2.81 -13.78 -12.68
C ALA A 101 3.87 -12.67 -12.80
N LEU A 102 5.09 -12.89 -12.33
CA LEU A 102 6.18 -11.90 -12.42
C LEU A 102 6.48 -11.51 -13.89
N ARG A 103 6.57 -12.50 -14.80
CA ARG A 103 6.75 -12.19 -16.23
C ARG A 103 5.62 -11.37 -16.83
N ALA A 104 4.38 -11.60 -16.37
CA ALA A 104 3.22 -10.83 -16.80
C ALA A 104 3.18 -9.41 -16.22
N LEU A 105 3.69 -9.21 -15.01
CA LEU A 105 3.77 -7.91 -14.33
C LEU A 105 4.89 -7.02 -14.87
N ALA A 106 6.00 -7.61 -15.33
CA ALA A 106 7.22 -6.89 -15.70
C ALA A 106 7.02 -5.75 -16.71
N PRO A 107 6.22 -5.88 -17.80
CA PRO A 107 6.01 -4.78 -18.74
C PRO A 107 5.38 -3.55 -18.12
N ALA A 108 4.41 -3.73 -17.21
CA ALA A 108 3.74 -2.62 -16.52
C ALA A 108 4.65 -1.90 -15.52
N CYS A 109 5.66 -2.59 -14.96
CA CYS A 109 6.68 -1.96 -14.11
C CYS A 109 7.62 -1.05 -14.91
N GLY A 110 7.79 -1.28 -16.20
CA GLY A 110 8.61 -0.45 -17.08
C GLY A 110 7.85 0.71 -17.74
N GLN A 111 6.53 0.56 -17.90
CA GLN A 111 5.69 1.56 -18.57
C GLN A 111 4.32 1.64 -17.89
N ARG A 112 3.96 2.83 -17.41
CA ARG A 112 2.65 3.07 -16.78
C ARG A 112 1.52 2.74 -17.77
N PRO A 113 0.52 1.93 -17.37
CA PRO A 113 -0.68 1.73 -18.18
C PRO A 113 -1.43 3.04 -18.42
N ALA A 114 -1.91 3.27 -19.64
CA ALA A 114 -2.73 4.45 -19.96
C ALA A 114 -3.97 4.51 -19.05
N ALA A 115 -4.31 5.69 -18.58
CA ALA A 115 -5.38 5.98 -17.61
C ALA A 115 -5.26 5.14 -16.30
N GLY A 116 -4.06 4.72 -15.93
CA GLY A 116 -3.80 3.90 -14.75
C GLY A 116 -2.79 4.51 -13.79
N ALA A 117 -2.66 3.88 -12.62
CA ALA A 117 -1.57 4.14 -11.68
C ALA A 117 -0.23 3.63 -12.24
N ALA A 118 0.87 4.25 -11.84
CA ALA A 118 2.21 3.73 -12.11
C ALA A 118 2.44 2.45 -11.29
N VAL A 119 2.86 1.36 -11.94
CA VAL A 119 3.25 0.13 -11.26
C VAL A 119 4.73 0.23 -10.93
N LEU A 120 5.06 0.52 -9.68
CA LEU A 120 6.43 0.81 -9.22
C LEU A 120 7.33 -0.44 -9.14
N GLY A 121 6.73 -1.60 -9.27
CA GLY A 121 7.36 -2.90 -9.14
C GLY A 121 6.42 -3.88 -8.43
N VAL A 122 7.01 -4.90 -7.85
CA VAL A 122 6.29 -6.02 -7.23
C VAL A 122 6.56 -6.05 -5.72
N HIS A 123 5.51 -6.24 -4.95
CA HIS A 123 5.57 -6.73 -3.57
C HIS A 123 5.46 -8.27 -3.61
N LEU A 124 6.52 -8.96 -3.24
CA LEU A 124 6.52 -10.42 -3.13
C LEU A 124 6.00 -10.80 -1.74
N GLU A 125 4.71 -11.13 -1.64
CA GLU A 125 4.10 -11.63 -0.42
C GLU A 125 3.92 -13.14 -0.53
N GLY A 126 4.77 -13.82 0.19
CA GLY A 126 4.95 -15.29 0.04
C GLY A 126 5.84 -15.68 -1.17
N PRO A 127 6.27 -16.92 -1.19
CA PRO A 127 5.92 -18.04 -0.30
C PRO A 127 6.79 -18.16 0.96
N TYR A 128 7.49 -17.14 1.37
CA TYR A 128 8.49 -17.17 2.45
C TYR A 128 7.87 -16.85 3.82
N LEU A 129 6.72 -17.46 4.08
CA LEU A 129 5.82 -17.22 5.21
C LEU A 129 5.84 -18.40 6.17
N ASN A 130 5.31 -18.20 7.38
CA ASN A 130 5.10 -19.30 8.32
C ASN A 130 3.79 -20.05 7.98
N PRO A 131 3.83 -21.38 7.78
CA PRO A 131 2.63 -22.17 7.45
C PRO A 131 1.53 -22.14 8.51
N GLN A 132 1.84 -21.74 9.75
CA GLN A 132 0.85 -21.58 10.82
C GLN A 132 0.13 -20.21 10.78
N ARG A 133 0.54 -19.30 9.91
CA ARG A 133 0.03 -17.92 9.79
C ARG A 133 -0.29 -17.53 8.37
N LEU A 134 -0.78 -18.45 7.57
CA LEU A 134 -1.10 -18.22 6.16
C LEU A 134 -2.25 -17.22 5.96
N GLY A 135 -3.22 -17.14 6.89
CA GLY A 135 -4.40 -16.35 6.65
C GLY A 135 -5.12 -16.81 5.38
N ALA A 136 -5.24 -15.93 4.38
CA ALA A 136 -5.79 -16.26 3.07
C ALA A 136 -4.74 -16.73 2.04
N GLN A 137 -3.46 -16.85 2.43
CA GLN A 137 -2.42 -17.37 1.53
C GLN A 137 -2.59 -18.87 1.32
N PRO A 138 -2.47 -19.40 0.08
CA PRO A 138 -2.49 -20.83 -0.18
C PRO A 138 -1.35 -21.58 0.51
N ASP A 139 -1.55 -22.88 0.82
CA ASP A 139 -0.57 -23.70 1.53
C ASP A 139 0.59 -24.17 0.60
N PHE A 140 1.44 -23.19 0.24
CA PHE A 140 2.71 -23.40 -0.50
C PHE A 140 3.86 -22.64 0.18
N ALA A 141 3.74 -22.36 1.49
CA ALA A 141 4.80 -21.71 2.24
C ALA A 141 6.07 -22.58 2.25
N ARG A 142 7.22 -21.92 2.12
CA ARG A 142 8.53 -22.59 2.10
C ARG A 142 9.64 -21.65 2.56
N THR A 143 10.78 -22.23 2.89
CA THR A 143 12.00 -21.46 3.13
C THR A 143 12.52 -20.83 1.84
N ALA A 144 13.24 -19.73 1.99
CA ALA A 144 13.89 -19.02 0.90
C ALA A 144 15.41 -19.06 1.01
N THR A 145 16.06 -18.92 -0.13
CA THR A 145 17.48 -18.54 -0.22
C THR A 145 17.61 -17.21 -0.96
N LEU A 146 18.74 -16.52 -0.78
CA LEU A 146 19.02 -15.30 -1.55
C LEU A 146 18.96 -15.58 -3.06
N GLN A 147 19.49 -16.73 -3.51
CA GLN A 147 19.46 -17.12 -4.91
C GLN A 147 18.03 -17.23 -5.47
N ASP A 148 17.10 -17.78 -4.67
CA ASP A 148 15.68 -17.85 -5.05
C ASP A 148 15.09 -16.47 -5.30
N VAL A 149 15.35 -15.52 -4.40
CA VAL A 149 14.84 -14.16 -4.51
C VAL A 149 15.46 -13.42 -5.69
N LEU A 150 16.78 -13.54 -5.89
CA LEU A 150 17.47 -12.93 -7.02
C LEU A 150 16.97 -13.46 -8.35
N ALA A 151 16.68 -14.77 -8.44
CA ALA A 151 16.11 -15.38 -9.64
C ALA A 151 14.69 -14.85 -9.94
N LEU A 152 13.88 -14.61 -8.93
CA LEU A 152 12.56 -13.99 -9.09
C LEU A 152 12.67 -12.49 -9.45
N HIS A 153 13.61 -11.77 -8.81
CA HIS A 153 13.87 -10.36 -9.12
C HIS A 153 14.32 -10.14 -10.57
N ALA A 154 15.02 -11.11 -11.16
CA ALA A 154 15.43 -11.05 -12.57
C ALA A 154 14.24 -11.12 -13.54
N LEU A 155 13.06 -11.59 -13.11
CA LEU A 155 11.84 -11.67 -13.93
C LEU A 155 11.02 -10.38 -13.89
N ALA A 156 10.97 -9.73 -12.72
CA ALA A 156 10.31 -8.44 -12.51
C ALA A 156 10.95 -7.72 -11.31
N PRO A 157 10.94 -6.37 -11.26
CA PRO A 157 11.56 -5.62 -10.18
C PRO A 157 10.83 -5.83 -8.86
N LEU A 158 11.34 -6.73 -8.00
CA LEU A 158 10.87 -6.86 -6.63
C LEU A 158 11.33 -5.62 -5.84
N ARG A 159 10.39 -4.89 -5.27
CA ARG A 159 10.65 -3.69 -4.48
C ARG A 159 10.47 -3.92 -3.00
N LEU A 160 9.54 -4.78 -2.63
CA LEU A 160 9.20 -5.12 -1.27
C LEU A 160 9.02 -6.63 -1.15
N ILE A 161 9.48 -7.22 -0.05
CA ILE A 161 9.42 -8.66 0.22
C ILE A 161 8.89 -8.85 1.64
N THR A 162 7.81 -9.61 1.77
CA THR A 162 7.29 -10.06 3.07
C THR A 162 7.88 -11.42 3.44
N ILE A 163 8.41 -11.52 4.66
CA ILE A 163 9.08 -12.72 5.17
C ILE A 163 8.72 -12.98 6.63
N ALA A 164 8.55 -14.25 7.02
CA ALA A 164 8.43 -14.68 8.42
C ALA A 164 9.83 -14.94 8.99
N PRO A 165 10.33 -14.14 9.93
CA PRO A 165 11.73 -14.16 10.35
C PRO A 165 12.10 -15.39 11.18
N GLU A 166 11.15 -16.00 11.89
CA GLU A 166 11.34 -17.17 12.72
C GLU A 166 11.52 -18.49 11.95
N VAL A 167 11.24 -18.46 10.65
CA VAL A 167 11.50 -19.61 9.77
C VAL A 167 13.01 -19.82 9.64
N PRO A 168 13.52 -21.04 9.80
CA PRO A 168 14.96 -21.31 9.81
C PRO A 168 15.69 -20.74 8.60
N GLY A 169 16.76 -19.96 8.82
CA GLY A 169 17.58 -19.29 7.79
C GLY A 169 17.02 -17.95 7.29
N HIS A 170 15.81 -17.55 7.71
CA HIS A 170 15.21 -16.31 7.22
C HIS A 170 15.82 -15.06 7.90
N LEU A 171 16.33 -15.17 9.12
CA LEU A 171 16.99 -14.03 9.78
C LEU A 171 18.28 -13.62 9.03
N GLU A 172 19.11 -14.59 8.67
CA GLU A 172 20.31 -14.38 7.85
C GLU A 172 19.94 -13.91 6.44
N LEU A 173 18.83 -14.40 5.89
CA LEU A 173 18.32 -13.97 4.61
C LEU A 173 17.90 -12.50 4.63
N ILE A 174 17.28 -12.01 5.71
CA ILE A 174 16.94 -10.58 5.86
C ILE A 174 18.21 -9.73 5.73
N VAL A 175 19.30 -10.08 6.42
CA VAL A 175 20.59 -9.38 6.31
C VAL A 175 21.09 -9.35 4.86
N ALA A 176 21.05 -10.51 4.18
CA ALA A 176 21.53 -10.63 2.79
C ALA A 176 20.65 -9.82 1.82
N LEU A 177 19.33 -9.88 1.95
CA LEU A 177 18.40 -9.10 1.11
C LEU A 177 18.58 -7.60 1.30
N ARG A 178 18.78 -7.15 2.53
CA ARG A 178 19.04 -5.73 2.83
C ARG A 178 20.36 -5.26 2.20
N ALA A 179 21.40 -6.09 2.24
CA ALA A 179 22.67 -5.80 1.59
C ALA A 179 22.54 -5.68 0.05
N HIS A 180 21.55 -6.32 -0.55
CA HIS A 180 21.20 -6.20 -1.97
C HIS A 180 20.21 -5.07 -2.28
N GLY A 181 19.83 -4.24 -1.28
CA GLY A 181 18.97 -3.08 -1.46
C GLY A 181 17.46 -3.36 -1.47
N PHE A 182 17.04 -4.57 -1.16
CA PHE A 182 15.61 -4.87 -1.05
C PHE A 182 14.99 -4.23 0.19
N VAL A 183 13.74 -3.79 0.08
CA VAL A 183 12.90 -3.47 1.23
C VAL A 183 12.32 -4.78 1.75
N VAL A 184 12.54 -5.09 3.03
CA VAL A 184 12.08 -6.35 3.65
C VAL A 184 11.16 -6.02 4.81
N GLN A 185 9.97 -6.63 4.83
CA GLN A 185 8.99 -6.50 5.90
C GLN A 185 8.70 -7.86 6.55
N ILE A 186 8.34 -7.80 7.83
CA ILE A 186 7.92 -8.94 8.63
C ILE A 186 6.41 -9.13 8.44
N GLY A 187 5.96 -10.30 8.05
CA GLY A 187 4.55 -10.64 7.93
C GLY A 187 4.29 -12.13 7.91
N HIS A 188 3.04 -12.52 8.11
CA HIS A 188 2.62 -13.92 8.16
C HIS A 188 3.50 -14.77 9.08
N SER A 189 3.66 -14.31 10.32
CA SER A 189 4.64 -14.78 11.29
C SER A 189 3.97 -15.33 12.55
N ALA A 190 4.40 -16.52 12.97
CA ALA A 190 4.07 -17.11 14.27
C ALA A 190 5.15 -16.81 15.33
N GLY A 191 6.12 -15.94 15.00
CA GLY A 191 7.26 -15.61 15.85
C GLY A 191 6.88 -14.92 17.15
N THR A 192 7.84 -14.93 18.07
CA THR A 192 7.77 -14.25 19.35
C THR A 192 8.08 -12.76 19.23
N TYR A 193 7.99 -12.04 20.33
CA TYR A 193 8.47 -10.66 20.43
C TYR A 193 9.97 -10.55 20.10
N GLU A 194 10.76 -11.50 20.63
CA GLU A 194 12.21 -11.56 20.44
C GLU A 194 12.59 -11.80 18.97
N ASP A 195 11.83 -12.65 18.25
CA ASP A 195 12.01 -12.86 16.82
C ASP A 195 11.76 -11.57 16.02
N GLY A 196 10.73 -10.80 16.39
CA GLY A 196 10.44 -9.52 15.78
C GLY A 196 11.57 -8.47 16.02
N VAL A 197 12.06 -8.40 17.26
CA VAL A 197 13.20 -7.51 17.62
C VAL A 197 14.46 -7.93 16.87
N ALA A 198 14.76 -9.22 16.79
CA ALA A 198 15.91 -9.74 16.06
C ALA A 198 15.82 -9.43 14.57
N ALA A 199 14.64 -9.57 13.96
CA ALA A 199 14.42 -9.23 12.55
C ALA A 199 14.61 -7.73 12.25
N LEU A 200 14.14 -6.85 13.13
CA LEU A 200 14.40 -5.41 13.02
C LEU A 200 15.90 -5.10 13.13
N ALA A 201 16.60 -5.75 14.07
CA ALA A 201 18.06 -5.62 14.21
C ALA A 201 18.80 -6.17 12.98
N ALA A 202 18.29 -7.20 12.32
CA ALA A 202 18.81 -7.75 11.07
C ALA A 202 18.54 -6.83 9.85
N GLY A 203 17.75 -5.77 10.03
CA GLY A 203 17.47 -4.77 9.00
C GLY A 203 16.11 -4.84 8.35
N ALA A 204 15.18 -5.65 8.86
CA ALA A 204 13.78 -5.55 8.43
C ALA A 204 13.28 -4.11 8.63
N SER A 205 12.59 -3.57 7.62
CA SER A 205 12.26 -2.15 7.57
C SER A 205 10.84 -1.82 8.05
N GLY A 206 10.04 -2.85 8.41
CA GLY A 206 8.67 -2.68 8.86
C GLY A 206 7.91 -3.99 8.96
N PHE A 207 6.60 -3.86 9.12
CA PHE A 207 5.66 -4.96 9.24
C PHE A 207 4.57 -4.85 8.18
N THR A 208 4.26 -5.96 7.54
CA THR A 208 3.18 -6.11 6.56
C THR A 208 1.84 -6.15 7.30
N HIS A 209 0.83 -5.41 6.83
CA HIS A 209 -0.55 -5.34 7.34
C HIS A 209 -0.67 -5.63 8.86
N LEU A 210 -0.03 -4.76 9.65
CA LEU A 210 0.08 -4.86 11.12
C LEU A 210 -1.19 -5.42 11.78
N PHE A 211 -1.02 -6.34 12.72
CA PHE A 211 -2.00 -7.15 13.46
C PHE A 211 -2.55 -8.36 12.69
N ASN A 212 -2.53 -8.37 11.36
CA ASN A 212 -3.09 -9.46 10.57
C ASN A 212 -2.06 -10.56 10.33
N ALA A 213 -2.48 -11.81 10.44
CA ALA A 213 -1.65 -13.01 10.24
C ALA A 213 -0.33 -13.01 11.06
N MET A 214 -0.35 -12.49 12.29
CA MET A 214 0.80 -12.47 13.21
C MET A 214 0.39 -12.78 14.64
N THR A 215 1.37 -13.01 15.53
CA THR A 215 1.11 -13.17 16.95
C THR A 215 0.70 -11.84 17.58
N GLY A 216 -0.41 -11.86 18.34
CA GLY A 216 -1.01 -10.68 18.93
C GLY A 216 -0.29 -10.15 20.16
N LEU A 217 -0.65 -8.95 20.60
CA LEU A 217 -0.14 -8.34 21.82
C LEU A 217 -0.85 -8.93 23.06
N HIS A 218 -0.09 -9.62 23.89
CA HIS A 218 -0.49 -10.00 25.25
C HIS A 218 0.54 -9.45 26.24
N HIS A 219 0.11 -9.05 27.44
CA HIS A 219 0.96 -8.31 28.38
C HIS A 219 2.17 -9.10 28.94
N ARG A 220 2.19 -10.43 28.81
CA ARG A 220 3.33 -11.30 29.19
C ARG A 220 3.99 -11.96 27.98
N GLU A 221 3.32 -12.02 26.85
CA GLU A 221 3.78 -12.60 25.58
C GLU A 221 3.43 -11.62 24.47
N PRO A 222 4.19 -10.51 24.31
CA PRO A 222 3.77 -9.42 23.44
C PRO A 222 3.68 -9.78 21.95
N GLY A 223 4.32 -10.87 21.55
CA GLY A 223 4.29 -11.37 20.19
C GLY A 223 4.86 -10.41 19.15
N MET A 224 4.63 -10.73 17.92
CA MET A 224 5.09 -9.95 16.77
C MET A 224 4.44 -8.55 16.74
N ALA A 225 3.14 -8.45 17.06
CA ALA A 225 2.46 -7.16 17.15
C ALA A 225 3.06 -6.28 18.27
N GLY A 226 3.46 -6.86 19.41
CA GLY A 226 4.15 -6.13 20.47
C GLY A 226 5.53 -5.65 20.05
N ALA A 227 6.31 -6.44 19.33
CA ALA A 227 7.59 -6.03 18.77
C ALA A 227 7.42 -4.84 17.80
N ALA A 228 6.41 -4.90 16.93
CA ALA A 228 6.07 -3.80 16.03
C ALA A 228 5.75 -2.51 16.78
N LEU A 229 4.81 -2.57 17.75
CA LEU A 229 4.36 -1.40 18.51
C LEU A 229 5.46 -0.78 19.37
N ALA A 230 6.40 -1.59 19.86
CA ALA A 230 7.48 -1.14 20.73
C ALA A 230 8.71 -0.58 19.96
N HIS A 231 9.00 -1.09 18.78
CA HIS A 231 10.29 -0.87 18.12
C HIS A 231 10.21 -0.47 16.65
N ALA A 232 9.08 -0.70 15.96
CA ALA A 232 9.04 -0.39 14.54
C ALA A 232 8.98 1.12 14.29
N GLN A 233 9.84 1.59 13.38
CA GLN A 233 9.73 2.93 12.81
C GLN A 233 8.58 2.98 11.78
N ARG A 234 8.37 1.89 11.04
CA ARG A 234 7.40 1.77 9.94
C ARG A 234 6.58 0.50 10.05
N ALA A 235 5.35 0.57 9.57
CA ALA A 235 4.51 -0.59 9.31
C ALA A 235 3.39 -0.23 8.33
N GLU A 236 2.88 -1.23 7.62
CA GLU A 236 1.62 -1.13 6.87
C GLU A 236 0.42 -1.29 7.81
N VAL A 237 -0.68 -0.65 7.45
CA VAL A 237 -1.98 -0.90 8.09
C VAL A 237 -3.10 -0.83 7.05
N ILE A 238 -4.11 -1.69 7.21
CA ILE A 238 -5.35 -1.69 6.43
C ILE A 238 -6.41 -0.92 7.23
N PRO A 239 -6.66 0.37 6.94
CA PRO A 239 -7.58 1.19 7.74
C PRO A 239 -9.03 1.10 7.24
N ASP A 240 -9.50 -0.11 6.88
CA ASP A 240 -10.88 -0.36 6.46
C ASP A 240 -11.87 -0.46 7.62
N LEU A 241 -11.37 -0.42 8.87
CA LEU A 241 -12.14 -0.57 10.13
C LEU A 241 -12.75 -1.96 10.32
N VAL A 242 -12.40 -2.92 9.47
CA VAL A 242 -12.81 -4.34 9.53
C VAL A 242 -11.61 -5.21 9.94
N HIS A 243 -10.48 -5.08 9.23
CA HIS A 243 -9.22 -5.78 9.55
C HIS A 243 -8.61 -5.31 10.86
N VAL A 244 -8.71 -4.02 11.14
CA VAL A 244 -8.17 -3.41 12.35
C VAL A 244 -9.23 -2.54 13.02
N HIS A 245 -9.60 -2.91 14.23
CA HIS A 245 -10.55 -2.15 15.03
C HIS A 245 -10.05 -0.70 15.25
N PRO A 246 -10.92 0.34 15.20
CA PRO A 246 -10.53 1.74 15.38
C PRO A 246 -9.67 2.00 16.63
N GLY A 247 -9.92 1.29 17.73
CA GLY A 247 -9.11 1.37 18.95
C GLY A 247 -7.67 0.90 18.75
N ALA A 248 -7.47 -0.22 18.03
CA ALA A 248 -6.13 -0.72 17.71
C ALA A 248 -5.39 0.19 16.73
N LEU A 249 -6.11 0.76 15.73
CA LEU A 249 -5.55 1.79 14.85
C LEU A 249 -5.02 2.99 15.63
N ARG A 250 -5.79 3.50 16.62
CA ARG A 250 -5.35 4.62 17.47
C ARG A 250 -4.09 4.29 18.27
N VAL A 251 -3.92 3.04 18.72
CA VAL A 251 -2.70 2.60 19.40
C VAL A 251 -1.54 2.58 18.40
N ALA A 252 -1.70 1.93 17.25
CA ALA A 252 -0.67 1.85 16.23
C ALA A 252 -0.21 3.24 15.75
N LEU A 253 -1.15 4.17 15.51
CA LEU A 253 -0.87 5.56 15.12
C LEU A 253 -0.04 6.34 16.15
N ARG A 254 -0.15 6.00 17.43
CA ARG A 254 0.64 6.62 18.51
C ARG A 254 2.01 5.98 18.68
N CYS A 255 2.10 4.68 18.42
CA CYS A 255 3.32 3.89 18.66
C CYS A 255 4.27 3.92 17.47
N ILE A 256 3.75 3.90 16.22
CA ILE A 256 4.56 3.77 15.02
C ILE A 256 4.55 5.10 14.24
N PRO A 257 5.66 5.85 14.25
CA PRO A 257 5.72 7.20 13.65
C PRO A 257 5.39 7.23 12.16
N GLU A 258 5.88 6.25 11.42
CA GLU A 258 5.72 6.13 9.97
C GLU A 258 4.79 4.97 9.59
N LEU A 259 3.68 4.80 10.36
CA LEU A 259 2.60 3.89 9.99
C LEU A 259 1.93 4.41 8.73
N TYR A 260 1.92 3.64 7.63
CA TYR A 260 1.33 4.03 6.36
C TYR A 260 0.20 3.10 5.93
N CYS A 261 -0.70 3.64 5.11
CA CYS A 261 -1.87 2.93 4.65
C CYS A 261 -1.58 2.07 3.43
N VAL A 262 -2.17 0.90 3.41
CA VAL A 262 -2.30 0.03 2.24
C VAL A 262 -3.74 -0.45 2.13
N THR A 263 -4.15 -0.88 0.96
CA THR A 263 -5.48 -1.46 0.81
C THR A 263 -5.49 -2.95 1.10
N ASP A 264 -4.46 -3.67 0.72
CA ASP A 264 -4.51 -5.14 0.66
C ASP A 264 -5.75 -5.60 -0.13
N SER A 265 -6.04 -4.86 -1.21
CA SER A 265 -7.24 -5.05 -2.00
C SER A 265 -7.16 -6.27 -2.89
N THR A 266 -8.31 -6.89 -3.12
CA THR A 266 -8.47 -8.06 -3.99
C THR A 266 -9.20 -7.70 -5.28
N ALA A 267 -9.39 -8.66 -6.17
CA ALA A 267 -10.23 -8.50 -7.37
C ALA A 267 -11.64 -7.96 -7.07
N ALA A 268 -12.13 -8.12 -5.85
CA ALA A 268 -13.46 -7.65 -5.42
C ALA A 268 -13.53 -6.12 -5.18
N ALA A 269 -12.38 -5.42 -5.11
CA ALA A 269 -12.37 -3.97 -4.92
C ALA A 269 -12.98 -3.24 -6.12
N GLY A 270 -13.92 -2.32 -5.85
CA GLY A 270 -14.68 -1.61 -6.88
C GLY A 270 -15.76 -2.43 -7.58
N MET A 271 -16.01 -3.67 -7.15
CA MET A 271 -16.98 -4.57 -7.77
C MET A 271 -18.21 -4.80 -6.88
N PRO A 272 -19.37 -5.26 -7.43
CA PRO A 272 -20.55 -5.66 -6.64
C PRO A 272 -20.25 -6.81 -5.67
N ASP A 273 -21.18 -7.10 -4.78
CA ASP A 273 -21.13 -8.34 -3.97
C ASP A 273 -21.19 -9.57 -4.89
N GLY A 274 -20.41 -10.60 -4.55
CA GLY A 274 -20.27 -11.79 -5.39
C GLY A 274 -18.98 -12.56 -5.16
N SER A 275 -18.72 -13.53 -6.02
CA SER A 275 -17.52 -14.38 -5.95
C SER A 275 -16.41 -13.87 -6.86
N TYR A 276 -15.18 -13.84 -6.34
CA TYR A 276 -13.98 -13.36 -7.04
C TYR A 276 -12.81 -14.30 -6.85
N ARG A 277 -11.75 -14.09 -7.63
CA ARG A 277 -10.49 -14.82 -7.48
C ARG A 277 -9.55 -14.07 -6.52
N LEU A 278 -8.80 -14.83 -5.72
CA LEU A 278 -7.64 -14.38 -4.96
C LEU A 278 -6.56 -15.48 -5.08
N GLY A 279 -5.66 -15.30 -6.04
CA GLY A 279 -4.73 -16.36 -6.44
C GLY A 279 -5.47 -17.64 -6.79
N ARG A 280 -5.22 -18.70 -6.04
CA ARG A 280 -5.86 -20.02 -6.23
C ARG A 280 -7.22 -20.14 -5.54
N HIS A 281 -7.56 -19.23 -4.62
CA HIS A 281 -8.82 -19.26 -3.89
C HIS A 281 -9.96 -18.60 -4.65
N THR A 282 -11.18 -19.01 -4.32
CA THR A 282 -12.40 -18.26 -4.57
C THR A 282 -12.82 -17.61 -3.27
N VAL A 283 -13.02 -16.30 -3.30
CA VAL A 283 -13.43 -15.48 -2.16
C VAL A 283 -14.82 -14.89 -2.43
N THR A 284 -15.56 -14.61 -1.37
CA THR A 284 -16.89 -13.98 -1.48
C THR A 284 -16.83 -12.59 -0.87
N LYS A 285 -17.21 -11.58 -1.68
CA LYS A 285 -17.49 -10.23 -1.21
C LYS A 285 -18.93 -10.18 -0.72
N CYS A 286 -19.11 -9.76 0.53
CA CYS A 286 -20.41 -9.56 1.15
C CYS A 286 -20.30 -8.55 2.28
N LEU A 287 -21.24 -7.61 2.36
CA LEU A 287 -21.35 -6.62 3.44
C LEU A 287 -20.02 -5.83 3.65
N GLY A 288 -19.34 -5.46 2.57
CA GLY A 288 -18.12 -4.67 2.60
C GLY A 288 -16.85 -5.44 2.99
N GLY A 289 -16.93 -6.74 3.26
CA GLY A 289 -15.77 -7.59 3.55
C GLY A 289 -15.57 -8.67 2.48
N VAL A 290 -14.36 -9.22 2.40
CA VAL A 290 -14.01 -10.36 1.55
C VAL A 290 -13.58 -11.52 2.43
N ARG A 291 -14.12 -12.73 2.17
CA ARG A 291 -13.89 -13.90 3.02
C ARG A 291 -13.69 -15.17 2.21
N LEU A 292 -12.91 -16.07 2.77
CA LEU A 292 -12.86 -17.47 2.38
C LEU A 292 -14.16 -18.19 2.83
N ALA A 293 -14.36 -19.42 2.35
CA ALA A 293 -15.53 -20.23 2.70
C ALA A 293 -15.64 -20.54 4.21
N ASP A 294 -14.54 -20.56 4.93
CA ASP A 294 -14.48 -20.77 6.39
C ASP A 294 -14.72 -19.48 7.21
N GLY A 295 -14.95 -18.35 6.54
CA GLY A 295 -15.17 -17.06 7.18
C GLY A 295 -13.92 -16.22 7.43
N THR A 296 -12.72 -16.73 7.15
CA THR A 296 -11.46 -16.00 7.27
C THR A 296 -11.47 -14.76 6.36
N LEU A 297 -11.07 -13.59 6.88
CA LEU A 297 -10.87 -12.40 6.06
C LEU A 297 -9.77 -12.67 5.02
N ALA A 298 -9.98 -12.22 3.80
CA ALA A 298 -9.16 -12.57 2.65
C ALA A 298 -8.86 -11.33 1.81
N GLY A 299 -7.96 -10.48 2.31
CA GLY A 299 -7.72 -9.14 1.79
C GLY A 299 -8.97 -8.25 1.91
N SER A 300 -8.93 -7.09 1.30
CA SER A 300 -9.96 -6.07 1.45
C SER A 300 -10.65 -5.67 0.14
N THR A 301 -11.63 -4.78 0.25
CA THR A 301 -12.20 -4.01 -0.86
C THR A 301 -11.92 -2.52 -0.68
N LEU A 302 -11.03 -2.17 0.23
CA LEU A 302 -10.67 -0.78 0.54
C LEU A 302 -10.10 -0.08 -0.69
N THR A 303 -10.37 1.20 -0.82
CA THR A 303 -9.73 2.11 -1.76
C THR A 303 -8.99 3.20 -1.00
N MET A 304 -7.94 3.79 -1.59
CA MET A 304 -7.10 4.74 -0.86
C MET A 304 -7.83 6.04 -0.50
N ASP A 305 -8.79 6.47 -1.31
CA ASP A 305 -9.67 7.60 -0.95
C ASP A 305 -10.56 7.29 0.27
N GLN A 306 -11.05 6.04 0.39
CA GLN A 306 -11.77 5.61 1.58
C GLN A 306 -10.84 5.48 2.78
N ALA A 307 -9.61 5.00 2.59
CA ALA A 307 -8.58 4.97 3.65
C ALA A 307 -8.32 6.37 4.22
N LEU A 308 -8.16 7.37 3.35
CA LEU A 308 -8.02 8.77 3.76
C LEU A 308 -9.21 9.24 4.62
N ARG A 309 -10.45 9.01 4.13
CA ARG A 309 -11.68 9.39 4.87
C ARG A 309 -11.77 8.69 6.22
N ASN A 310 -11.42 7.41 6.28
CA ASN A 310 -11.44 6.65 7.52
C ASN A 310 -10.43 7.21 8.55
N LEU A 311 -9.23 7.59 8.11
CA LEU A 311 -8.23 8.21 9.00
C LEU A 311 -8.70 9.58 9.53
N VAL A 312 -9.26 10.43 8.66
CA VAL A 312 -9.83 11.73 9.08
C VAL A 312 -11.00 11.49 10.03
N GLY A 313 -11.87 10.50 9.75
CA GLY A 313 -12.97 10.11 10.66
C GLY A 313 -12.49 9.57 12.02
N LEU A 314 -11.27 9.06 12.10
CA LEU A 314 -10.61 8.70 13.37
C LEU A 314 -10.02 9.90 14.13
N GLY A 315 -10.07 11.10 13.54
CA GLY A 315 -9.62 12.35 14.13
C GLY A 315 -8.20 12.77 13.72
N LEU A 316 -7.60 12.20 12.68
CA LEU A 316 -6.34 12.70 12.14
C LEU A 316 -6.59 13.99 11.34
N PRO A 317 -5.68 14.98 11.43
CA PRO A 317 -5.63 16.08 10.49
C PRO A 317 -5.52 15.57 9.04
N LEU A 318 -6.12 16.27 8.09
CA LEU A 318 -6.10 15.87 6.67
C LEU A 318 -4.68 15.79 6.12
N ALA A 319 -3.81 16.72 6.50
CA ALA A 319 -2.39 16.70 6.12
C ALA A 319 -1.69 15.40 6.57
N GLU A 320 -1.94 14.97 7.81
CA GLU A 320 -1.35 13.74 8.34
C GLU A 320 -1.97 12.49 7.70
N ALA A 321 -3.28 12.46 7.48
CA ALA A 321 -3.94 11.39 6.75
C ALA A 321 -3.40 11.24 5.32
N SER A 322 -3.23 12.35 4.59
CA SER A 322 -2.61 12.37 3.27
C SER A 322 -1.16 11.87 3.30
N ARG A 323 -0.37 12.30 4.28
CA ARG A 323 1.00 11.85 4.47
C ARG A 323 1.08 10.33 4.61
N ARG A 324 0.15 9.71 5.34
CA ARG A 324 0.07 8.24 5.53
C ARG A 324 -0.42 7.49 4.30
N CYS A 325 -1.19 8.14 3.44
CA CYS A 325 -1.69 7.55 2.19
C CYS A 325 -0.76 7.76 0.98
N ALA A 326 0.29 8.58 1.11
CA ALA A 326 1.15 8.94 -0.02
C ALA A 326 2.63 9.04 0.36
N THR A 327 2.99 10.05 1.16
CA THR A 327 4.38 10.44 1.42
C THR A 327 5.18 9.35 2.12
N LEU A 328 4.60 8.68 3.14
CA LEU A 328 5.30 7.64 3.89
C LEU A 328 5.56 6.39 3.05
N ALA A 329 4.61 6.00 2.20
CA ALA A 329 4.79 4.90 1.25
C ALA A 329 5.91 5.22 0.24
N ALA A 330 5.96 6.45 -0.30
CA ALA A 330 7.04 6.90 -1.17
C ALA A 330 8.40 6.83 -0.46
N GLN A 331 8.49 7.36 0.77
CA GLN A 331 9.71 7.35 1.57
C GLN A 331 10.17 5.93 1.89
N HIS A 332 9.25 5.01 2.14
CA HIS A 332 9.56 3.60 2.40
C HIS A 332 10.28 2.93 1.21
N LEU A 333 9.87 3.26 -0.01
CA LEU A 333 10.52 2.79 -1.23
C LEU A 333 11.73 3.64 -1.67
N GLY A 334 12.10 4.69 -0.93
CA GLY A 334 13.20 5.59 -1.29
C GLY A 334 12.89 6.50 -2.48
N LEU A 335 11.61 6.78 -2.76
CA LEU A 335 11.20 7.66 -3.86
C LEU A 335 11.24 9.12 -3.41
N SER A 336 12.03 9.93 -4.08
CA SER A 336 12.17 11.35 -3.77
C SER A 336 11.23 12.26 -4.57
N ASP A 337 10.67 11.76 -5.66
CA ASP A 337 9.89 12.51 -6.63
C ASP A 337 8.40 12.11 -6.71
N ARG A 338 7.90 11.29 -5.76
CA ARG A 338 6.49 10.93 -5.61
C ARG A 338 5.99 11.17 -4.18
N GLY A 339 4.67 11.18 -4.01
CA GLY A 339 4.02 11.36 -2.71
C GLY A 339 4.18 12.77 -2.12
N ARG A 340 4.46 13.76 -2.96
CA ARG A 340 4.62 15.17 -2.60
C ARG A 340 4.33 16.11 -3.76
N LEU A 341 3.90 17.33 -3.46
CA LEU A 341 3.68 18.38 -4.46
C LEU A 341 4.80 19.44 -4.34
N THR A 342 5.93 19.17 -4.96
CA THR A 342 7.10 20.06 -5.01
C THR A 342 7.61 20.17 -6.45
N PRO A 343 8.27 21.27 -6.84
CA PRO A 343 8.84 21.39 -8.18
C PRO A 343 9.75 20.19 -8.51
N GLY A 344 9.57 19.63 -9.70
CA GLY A 344 10.26 18.44 -10.19
C GLY A 344 9.64 17.10 -9.82
N ALA A 345 8.73 17.05 -8.85
CA ALA A 345 7.98 15.83 -8.53
C ALA A 345 7.03 15.45 -9.66
N TRP A 346 6.63 14.19 -9.73
CA TRP A 346 5.58 13.75 -10.65
C TRP A 346 4.27 14.51 -10.41
N ALA A 347 3.56 14.79 -11.47
CA ALA A 347 2.23 15.41 -11.42
C ALA A 347 1.17 14.36 -11.03
N ASP A 348 1.37 13.75 -9.87
CA ASP A 348 0.48 12.81 -9.21
C ASP A 348 -0.35 13.58 -8.19
N VAL A 349 -1.62 13.82 -8.52
CA VAL A 349 -2.47 14.76 -7.80
C VAL A 349 -3.87 14.20 -7.60
N VAL A 350 -4.43 14.38 -6.42
CA VAL A 350 -5.86 14.21 -6.16
C VAL A 350 -6.47 15.55 -5.75
N VAL A 351 -7.62 15.86 -6.29
CA VAL A 351 -8.43 17.03 -5.92
C VAL A 351 -9.69 16.54 -5.26
N LEU A 352 -9.95 17.02 -4.03
CA LEU A 352 -11.10 16.61 -3.23
C LEU A 352 -12.01 17.80 -2.93
N ASP A 353 -13.31 17.54 -2.80
CA ASP A 353 -14.27 18.51 -2.27
C ASP A 353 -14.19 18.62 -0.74
N ALA A 354 -15.02 19.50 -0.16
CA ALA A 354 -15.08 19.69 1.29
C ALA A 354 -15.52 18.44 2.07
N ALA A 355 -16.18 17.47 1.42
CA ALA A 355 -16.56 16.18 2.00
C ALA A 355 -15.52 15.07 1.73
N LEU A 356 -14.34 15.45 1.26
CA LEU A 356 -13.23 14.58 0.89
C LEU A 356 -13.58 13.54 -0.21
N ARG A 357 -14.49 13.91 -1.12
CA ARG A 357 -14.81 13.09 -2.29
C ARG A 357 -13.93 13.53 -3.45
N LEU A 358 -13.42 12.55 -4.19
CA LEU A 358 -12.59 12.79 -5.38
C LEU A 358 -13.36 13.58 -6.44
N GLN A 359 -12.77 14.67 -6.89
CA GLN A 359 -13.25 15.49 -8.00
C GLN A 359 -12.38 15.30 -9.24
N ARG A 360 -11.07 15.17 -9.05
CA ARG A 360 -10.11 14.95 -10.12
C ARG A 360 -8.96 14.08 -9.63
N VAL A 361 -8.41 13.29 -10.53
CA VAL A 361 -7.18 12.52 -10.33
C VAL A 361 -6.25 12.80 -11.50
N LEU A 362 -4.98 13.07 -11.21
CA LEU A 362 -3.93 13.14 -12.20
C LEU A 362 -2.84 12.12 -11.83
N SER A 363 -2.49 11.25 -12.76
CA SER A 363 -1.37 10.32 -12.65
C SER A 363 -0.33 10.67 -13.72
N GLU A 364 0.85 11.07 -13.30
CA GLU A 364 1.91 11.58 -14.18
C GLU A 364 1.39 12.67 -15.16
N GLY A 365 0.51 13.55 -14.67
CA GLY A 365 -0.10 14.63 -15.44
C GLY A 365 -1.26 14.23 -16.37
N GLU A 366 -1.51 12.94 -16.57
CA GLU A 366 -2.69 12.45 -17.28
C GLU A 366 -3.90 12.50 -16.34
N GLU A 367 -4.99 13.10 -16.83
CA GLU A 367 -6.24 13.20 -16.07
C GLU A 367 -7.04 11.92 -16.19
N ILE A 368 -7.46 11.40 -15.05
CA ILE A 368 -8.22 10.17 -14.91
C ILE A 368 -9.57 10.51 -14.30
N GLU A 369 -10.64 10.01 -14.90
CA GLU A 369 -11.99 10.19 -14.37
C GLU A 369 -12.17 9.40 -13.07
N PRO A 370 -12.52 10.05 -11.95
CA PRO A 370 -12.79 9.35 -10.70
C PRO A 370 -13.93 8.34 -10.83
N ALA A 371 -13.92 7.32 -9.96
CA ALA A 371 -15.08 6.46 -9.82
C ALA A 371 -16.29 7.28 -9.36
N SER A 372 -17.47 6.94 -9.89
CA SER A 372 -18.71 7.55 -9.38
C SER A 372 -18.89 7.19 -7.90
N PRO A 373 -19.41 8.13 -7.08
CA PRO A 373 -19.65 7.91 -5.65
C PRO A 373 -20.53 6.73 -5.33
#